data_dc4fa88cf9719dea9947d518b9663611
#
_entry.id   dc4fa88cf9719dea9947d518b9663611
#
_cell.length_a   1.000
_cell.length_b   1.000
_cell.length_c   1.000
_cell.angle_alpha   90.00
_cell.angle_beta   90.00
_cell.angle_gamma   90.00
#
_symmetry.space_group_name_H-M   'P 1'
#
loop_
_entity.id
_entity.type
_entity.pdbx_description
1 polymer ?
#
loop_
_entity_poly.entity_id
_entity_poly.type
_entity_poly.pdbx_seq_one_letter_code
_entity_poly.pdbx_strand_id
1 'polypeptide(L)'
;MAFELVAGLAAKDFVLDLKLCRVLFEDNKYYPWIFLVPMKEGVKNMTNLTMDERLQLMREIALAESVMFKLFPCDQDNVAMIGNMTPQLHVHVVCRKKGDPDWPTTVWNNATAKYTPAEKAQTIAKIKAEFLIQMKNPQYQID
;
A
#
# COMPACT_ATOMS: atom_id res chain seq x y z
N MET A 1 12.57 -1.20 -21.02
CA MET A 1 11.15 -1.46 -21.19
C MET A 1 10.36 -0.74 -20.12
N ALA A 2 9.13 -0.42 -20.41
CA ALA A 2 8.26 0.28 -19.47
C ALA A 2 7.88 -0.63 -18.29
N PHE A 3 7.68 -0.02 -17.13
CA PHE A 3 7.15 -0.71 -15.96
C PHE A 3 5.70 -1.12 -16.21
N GLU A 4 5.39 -2.38 -15.88
CA GLU A 4 4.02 -2.90 -15.96
C GLU A 4 3.71 -3.70 -14.69
N LEU A 5 2.48 -3.58 -14.21
CA LEU A 5 2.01 -4.39 -13.10
C LEU A 5 1.71 -5.82 -13.60
N VAL A 6 2.15 -6.83 -12.83
CA VAL A 6 1.71 -8.20 -13.08
C VAL A 6 0.21 -8.33 -12.83
N ALA A 7 -0.42 -9.34 -13.43
CA ALA A 7 -1.88 -9.48 -13.46
C ALA A 7 -2.56 -9.34 -12.09
N GLY A 8 -1.99 -9.98 -11.05
CA GLY A 8 -2.57 -9.94 -9.71
C GLY A 8 -2.58 -8.54 -9.09
N LEU A 9 -1.59 -7.71 -9.42
CA LEU A 9 -1.54 -6.32 -8.95
C LEU A 9 -2.31 -5.39 -9.87
N ALA A 10 -2.30 -5.65 -11.18
CA ALA A 10 -3.04 -4.85 -12.15
C ALA A 10 -4.56 -4.92 -11.90
N ALA A 11 -5.05 -5.97 -11.25
CA ALA A 11 -6.46 -6.12 -10.88
C ALA A 11 -6.87 -5.25 -9.68
N LYS A 12 -5.91 -4.68 -8.94
CA LYS A 12 -6.21 -3.79 -7.82
C LYS A 12 -6.55 -2.39 -8.31
N ASP A 13 -7.21 -1.61 -7.47
CA ASP A 13 -7.61 -0.24 -7.83
C ASP A 13 -6.44 0.72 -7.67
N PHE A 14 -6.25 1.60 -8.66
CA PHE A 14 -5.22 2.62 -8.65
C PHE A 14 -5.58 3.75 -7.67
N VAL A 15 -4.60 4.23 -6.89
CA VAL A 15 -4.76 5.41 -6.02
C VAL A 15 -3.97 6.59 -6.57
N LEU A 16 -2.64 6.49 -6.59
CA LEU A 16 -1.76 7.53 -7.14
C LEU A 16 -0.36 6.96 -7.33
N ASP A 17 0.48 7.70 -8.07
CA ASP A 17 1.90 7.42 -8.18
C ASP A 17 2.70 8.37 -7.29
N LEU A 18 3.58 7.80 -6.47
CA LEU A 18 4.59 8.52 -5.70
C LEU A 18 5.90 8.57 -6.52
N LYS A 19 6.99 9.02 -5.91
CA LYS A 19 8.28 9.10 -6.60
C LYS A 19 8.76 7.72 -7.05
N LEU A 20 8.69 6.72 -6.19
CA LEU A 20 9.12 5.36 -6.49
C LEU A 20 7.93 4.43 -6.71
N CYS A 21 6.95 4.47 -5.85
CA CYS A 21 5.90 3.46 -5.80
C CYS A 21 4.57 3.94 -6.38
N ARG A 22 3.88 3.01 -7.05
CA ARG A 22 2.45 3.13 -7.33
C ARG A 22 1.67 2.63 -6.14
N VAL A 23 0.71 3.41 -5.69
CA VAL A 23 -0.17 3.03 -4.58
C VAL A 23 -1.43 2.41 -5.16
N LEU A 24 -1.74 1.20 -4.70
CA LEU A 24 -2.94 0.45 -5.08
C LEU A 24 -3.81 0.23 -3.84
N PHE A 25 -5.09 -0.02 -4.08
CA PHE A 25 -6.08 -0.22 -3.03
C PHE A 25 -6.64 -1.65 -3.07
N GLU A 26 -6.74 -2.28 -1.89
CA GLU A 26 -7.38 -3.59 -1.75
C GLU A 26 -8.87 -3.42 -1.46
N ASP A 27 -9.70 -4.03 -2.29
CA ASP A 27 -11.15 -4.03 -2.10
C ASP A 27 -11.55 -5.06 -1.03
N ASN A 28 -11.27 -4.72 0.22
CA ASN A 28 -11.62 -5.51 1.40
C ASN A 28 -12.10 -4.59 2.51
N LYS A 29 -13.40 -4.49 2.71
CA LYS A 29 -13.96 -3.53 3.65
C LYS A 29 -13.73 -3.88 5.13
N TYR A 30 -13.24 -5.09 5.42
CA TYR A 30 -12.88 -5.45 6.80
C TYR A 30 -11.63 -4.71 7.26
N TYR A 31 -10.76 -4.29 6.33
CA TYR A 31 -9.48 -3.66 6.65
C TYR A 31 -9.18 -2.52 5.68
N PRO A 32 -8.81 -1.32 6.17
CA PRO A 32 -8.14 -0.35 5.31
C PRO A 32 -6.79 -0.93 4.88
N TRP A 33 -6.60 -1.08 3.56
CA TRP A 33 -5.48 -1.85 3.02
C TRP A 33 -5.01 -1.28 1.70
N ILE A 34 -3.74 -0.88 1.65
CA ILE A 34 -3.11 -0.38 0.42
C ILE A 34 -1.83 -1.16 0.12
N PHE A 35 -1.36 -1.03 -1.11
CA PHE A 35 -0.11 -1.61 -1.58
C PHE A 35 0.80 -0.51 -2.09
N LEU A 36 2.10 -0.68 -1.88
CA LEU A 36 3.13 0.14 -2.51
C LEU A 36 3.92 -0.73 -3.46
N VAL A 37 3.93 -0.39 -4.75
CA VAL A 37 4.63 -1.16 -5.78
C VAL A 37 5.70 -0.30 -6.42
N PRO A 38 7.00 -0.57 -6.18
CA PRO A 38 8.07 0.17 -6.85
C PRO A 38 7.91 0.09 -8.37
N MET A 39 7.91 1.25 -9.03
CA MET A 39 7.70 1.34 -10.48
C MET A 39 9.01 1.09 -11.23
N LYS A 40 9.58 -0.10 -11.02
CA LYS A 40 10.83 -0.52 -11.64
C LYS A 40 10.64 -1.90 -12.26
N GLU A 41 11.08 -2.04 -13.51
CA GLU A 41 10.98 -3.32 -14.22
C GLU A 41 11.82 -4.39 -13.55
N GLY A 42 11.28 -5.60 -13.45
CA GLY A 42 12.01 -6.78 -13.01
C GLY A 42 12.31 -6.85 -11.52
N VAL A 43 11.77 -5.96 -10.71
CA VAL A 43 12.02 -5.94 -9.27
C VAL A 43 11.06 -6.91 -8.57
N LYS A 44 11.64 -7.94 -7.95
CA LYS A 44 10.90 -8.96 -7.19
C LYS A 44 11.13 -8.82 -5.69
N ASN A 45 12.30 -8.36 -5.29
CA ASN A 45 12.71 -8.27 -3.90
C ASN A 45 13.50 -6.98 -3.66
N MET A 46 13.68 -6.62 -2.39
CA MET A 46 14.47 -5.46 -1.98
C MET A 46 15.90 -5.48 -2.56
N THR A 47 16.46 -6.67 -2.71
CA THR A 47 17.82 -6.82 -3.26
C THR A 47 17.95 -6.37 -4.71
N ASN A 48 16.83 -6.28 -5.44
CA ASN A 48 16.82 -5.79 -6.82
C ASN A 48 16.77 -4.26 -6.91
N LEU A 49 16.56 -3.57 -5.79
CA LEU A 49 16.59 -2.11 -5.73
C LEU A 49 17.99 -1.61 -5.40
N THR A 50 18.36 -0.43 -5.88
CA THR A 50 19.57 0.26 -5.43
C THR A 50 19.39 0.72 -3.98
N MET A 51 20.47 1.10 -3.31
CA MET A 51 20.37 1.61 -1.94
C MET A 51 19.51 2.87 -1.87
N ASP A 52 19.68 3.80 -2.81
CA ASP A 52 18.87 5.01 -2.85
C ASP A 52 17.38 4.69 -3.04
N GLU A 53 17.07 3.71 -3.88
CA GLU A 53 15.69 3.26 -4.06
C GLU A 53 15.13 2.61 -2.79
N ARG A 54 15.94 1.84 -2.07
CA ARG A 54 15.53 1.27 -0.76
C ARG A 54 15.23 2.35 0.26
N LEU A 55 16.05 3.40 0.30
CA LEU A 55 15.81 4.55 1.19
C LEU A 55 14.52 5.27 0.81
N GLN A 56 14.29 5.48 -0.48
CA GLN A 56 13.05 6.08 -0.95
C GLN A 56 11.84 5.21 -0.59
N LEU A 57 11.96 3.89 -0.73
CA LEU A 57 10.89 2.97 -0.34
C LEU A 57 10.56 3.09 1.15
N MET A 58 11.58 3.19 2.02
CA MET A 58 11.35 3.39 3.46
C MET A 58 10.57 4.68 3.74
N ARG A 59 10.91 5.77 3.03
CA ARG A 59 10.18 7.03 3.18
C ARG A 59 8.72 6.90 2.74
N GLU A 60 8.48 6.19 1.65
CA GLU A 60 7.12 6.02 1.13
C GLU A 60 6.29 5.08 2.00
N ILE A 61 6.90 4.06 2.59
CA ILE A 61 6.23 3.21 3.58
C ILE A 61 5.81 4.06 4.79
N ALA A 62 6.70 4.88 5.33
CA ALA A 62 6.40 5.75 6.47
C ALA A 62 5.30 6.76 6.12
N LEU A 63 5.32 7.31 4.91
CA LEU A 63 4.26 8.19 4.40
C LEU A 63 2.92 7.45 4.37
N ALA A 64 2.91 6.25 3.83
CA ALA A 64 1.69 5.43 3.74
C ALA A 64 1.12 5.12 5.12
N GLU A 65 1.96 4.74 6.08
CA GLU A 65 1.53 4.52 7.47
C GLU A 65 0.90 5.78 8.05
N SER A 66 1.55 6.92 7.88
CA SER A 66 1.06 8.21 8.40
C SER A 66 -0.31 8.59 7.82
N VAL A 67 -0.48 8.38 6.51
CA VAL A 67 -1.75 8.62 5.83
C VAL A 67 -2.85 7.72 6.39
N MET A 68 -2.57 6.42 6.50
CA MET A 68 -3.57 5.45 6.95
C MET A 68 -3.92 5.65 8.42
N PHE A 69 -2.95 5.91 9.29
CA PHE A 69 -3.20 6.20 10.71
C PHE A 69 -4.06 7.45 10.90
N LYS A 70 -3.89 8.46 10.04
CA LYS A 70 -4.70 9.68 10.13
C LYS A 70 -6.15 9.44 9.73
N LEU A 71 -6.37 8.63 8.70
CA LEU A 71 -7.70 8.47 8.10
C LEU A 71 -8.55 7.41 8.78
N PHE A 72 -7.95 6.42 9.41
CA PHE A 72 -8.67 5.25 9.92
C PHE A 72 -8.31 4.95 11.38
N PRO A 73 -9.28 4.45 12.18
CA PRO A 73 -8.96 3.89 13.50
C PRO A 73 -8.02 2.72 13.32
N CYS A 74 -6.84 2.81 13.94
CA CYS A 74 -5.77 1.84 13.72
C CYS A 74 -4.97 1.67 15.02
N ASP A 75 -5.07 0.51 15.66
CA ASP A 75 -4.29 0.18 16.85
C ASP A 75 -2.87 -0.23 16.47
N GLN A 76 -2.71 -0.83 15.29
CA GLN A 76 -1.45 -1.31 14.76
C GLN A 76 -1.59 -1.47 13.25
N ASP A 77 -0.55 -1.17 12.50
CA ASP A 77 -0.51 -1.56 11.10
C ASP A 77 0.32 -2.84 10.92
N ASN A 78 0.03 -3.57 9.85
CA ASN A 78 0.86 -4.68 9.41
C ASN A 78 1.47 -4.30 8.06
N VAL A 79 2.80 -4.22 8.02
CA VAL A 79 3.56 -3.92 6.81
C VAL A 79 4.30 -5.19 6.41
N ALA A 80 4.08 -5.67 5.20
CA ALA A 80 4.65 -6.94 4.77
C ALA A 80 4.96 -6.99 3.28
N MET A 81 6.01 -7.72 2.95
CA MET A 81 6.40 -8.05 1.58
C MET A 81 6.26 -9.56 1.41
N ILE A 82 5.26 -9.99 0.62
CA ILE A 82 4.98 -11.41 0.41
C ILE A 82 4.91 -11.65 -1.10
N GLY A 83 5.96 -12.27 -1.65
CA GLY A 83 6.08 -12.50 -3.08
C GLY A 83 5.86 -13.96 -3.49
N ASN A 84 5.24 -14.76 -2.64
CA ASN A 84 5.10 -16.20 -2.87
C ASN A 84 4.27 -16.53 -4.11
N MET A 85 3.20 -15.76 -4.35
CA MET A 85 2.30 -15.97 -5.49
C MET A 85 2.46 -14.88 -6.55
N THR A 86 2.81 -13.66 -6.14
CA THR A 86 2.92 -12.51 -7.03
C THR A 86 4.38 -12.06 -7.10
N PRO A 87 5.11 -12.39 -8.17
CA PRO A 87 6.56 -12.20 -8.22
C PRO A 87 6.97 -10.78 -8.66
N GLN A 88 6.32 -9.79 -8.12
CA GLN A 88 6.66 -8.38 -8.29
C GLN A 88 6.64 -7.76 -6.90
N LEU A 89 7.70 -7.03 -6.53
CA LEU A 89 7.80 -6.44 -5.19
C LEU A 89 6.61 -5.53 -4.92
N HIS A 90 5.92 -5.81 -3.84
CA HIS A 90 4.82 -4.99 -3.35
C HIS A 90 4.80 -5.05 -1.83
N VAL A 91 4.50 -3.91 -1.23
CA VAL A 91 4.45 -3.77 0.22
C VAL A 91 2.99 -3.59 0.63
N HIS A 92 2.49 -4.50 1.44
CA HIS A 92 1.17 -4.37 2.06
C HIS A 92 1.26 -3.40 3.23
N VAL A 93 0.31 -2.49 3.34
CA VAL A 93 0.10 -1.65 4.52
C VAL A 93 -1.35 -1.81 4.93
N VAL A 94 -1.56 -2.51 6.04
CA VAL A 94 -2.90 -2.91 6.50
C VAL A 94 -3.16 -2.31 7.87
N CYS A 95 -4.24 -1.52 8.00
CA CYS A 95 -4.66 -1.02 9.31
C CYS A 95 -5.39 -2.11 10.08
N ARG A 96 -4.95 -2.34 11.31
CA ARG A 96 -5.52 -3.33 12.20
C ARG A 96 -6.05 -2.66 13.45
N LYS A 97 -7.12 -3.20 13.98
CA LYS A 97 -7.67 -2.75 15.25
C LYS A 97 -8.15 -3.94 16.08
N LYS A 98 -8.12 -3.77 17.42
CA LYS A 98 -8.65 -4.76 18.33
C LYS A 98 -10.13 -4.95 18.01
N GLY A 99 -10.54 -6.22 17.91
CA GLY A 99 -11.91 -6.55 17.54
C GLY A 99 -12.17 -6.67 16.04
N ASP A 100 -11.16 -6.46 15.17
CA ASP A 100 -11.34 -6.79 13.76
C ASP A 100 -11.47 -8.31 13.58
N PRO A 101 -11.94 -8.80 12.41
CA PRO A 101 -12.25 -10.23 12.26
C PRO A 101 -11.11 -11.20 12.56
N ASP A 102 -9.85 -10.77 12.43
CA ASP A 102 -8.69 -11.65 12.57
C ASP A 102 -7.79 -11.31 13.76
N TRP A 103 -8.05 -10.21 14.46
CA TRP A 103 -7.18 -9.78 15.57
C TRP A 103 -7.02 -10.87 16.62
N PRO A 104 -5.81 -11.18 17.11
CA PRO A 104 -4.52 -10.54 16.83
C PRO A 104 -3.70 -11.22 15.71
N THR A 105 -4.27 -12.15 14.98
CA THR A 105 -3.56 -12.84 13.89
C THR A 105 -3.53 -12.00 12.63
N THR A 106 -2.73 -12.42 11.63
CA THR A 106 -2.61 -11.71 10.36
C THR A 106 -3.82 -11.97 9.46
N VAL A 107 -3.90 -11.21 8.35
CA VAL A 107 -5.09 -11.20 7.46
C VAL A 107 -4.96 -12.10 6.23
N TRP A 108 -3.81 -12.74 6.03
CA TRP A 108 -3.51 -13.45 4.78
C TRP A 108 -4.42 -14.68 4.62
N ASN A 109 -5.02 -14.81 3.42
CA ASN A 109 -5.90 -15.92 3.05
C ASN A 109 -7.19 -16.05 3.87
N ASN A 110 -7.60 -14.96 4.50
CA ASN A 110 -8.82 -14.94 5.30
C ASN A 110 -10.02 -14.42 4.50
N ALA A 111 -11.19 -14.49 5.10
CA ALA A 111 -12.44 -14.03 4.47
C ALA A 111 -12.34 -12.54 4.11
N THR A 112 -12.97 -12.18 3.01
CA THR A 112 -13.01 -10.81 2.52
C THR A 112 -14.45 -10.37 2.31
N ALA A 113 -14.66 -9.05 2.31
CA ALA A 113 -15.93 -8.46 1.93
C ALA A 113 -15.65 -7.24 1.07
N LYS A 114 -16.43 -7.08 0.00
CA LYS A 114 -16.25 -5.98 -0.94
C LYS A 114 -16.91 -4.70 -0.44
N TYR A 115 -16.31 -3.56 -0.75
CA TYR A 115 -17.00 -2.28 -0.66
C TYR A 115 -18.10 -2.21 -1.71
N THR A 116 -19.12 -1.39 -1.46
CA THR A 116 -19.98 -0.96 -2.56
C THR A 116 -19.16 -0.06 -3.50
N PRO A 117 -19.53 0.06 -4.79
CA PRO A 117 -18.79 0.94 -5.71
C PRO A 117 -18.66 2.38 -5.20
N ALA A 118 -19.69 2.94 -4.59
CA ALA A 118 -19.67 4.29 -4.05
C ALA A 118 -18.73 4.42 -2.84
N GLU A 119 -18.79 3.48 -1.90
CA GLU A 119 -17.91 3.45 -0.72
C GLU A 119 -16.45 3.31 -1.15
N LYS A 120 -16.17 2.44 -2.13
CA LYS A 120 -14.82 2.24 -2.65
C LYS A 120 -14.26 3.53 -3.25
N ALA A 121 -15.04 4.19 -4.12
CA ALA A 121 -14.62 5.44 -4.75
C ALA A 121 -14.34 6.53 -3.73
N GLN A 122 -15.18 6.67 -2.71
CA GLN A 122 -14.99 7.65 -1.64
C GLN A 122 -13.74 7.35 -0.81
N THR A 123 -13.53 6.09 -0.48
CA THR A 123 -12.37 5.67 0.32
C THR A 123 -11.06 5.92 -0.44
N ILE A 124 -11.00 5.55 -1.70
CA ILE A 124 -9.83 5.80 -2.55
C ILE A 124 -9.57 7.30 -2.66
N ALA A 125 -10.62 8.11 -2.88
CA ALA A 125 -10.48 9.55 -3.02
C ALA A 125 -9.90 10.21 -1.77
N LYS A 126 -10.35 9.80 -0.57
CA LYS A 126 -9.81 10.39 0.66
C LYS A 126 -8.39 9.95 0.95
N ILE A 127 -8.02 8.72 0.60
CA ILE A 127 -6.63 8.24 0.73
C ILE A 127 -5.73 9.05 -0.20
N LYS A 128 -6.12 9.20 -1.47
CA LYS A 128 -5.37 9.99 -2.44
C LYS A 128 -5.18 11.43 -1.97
N ALA A 129 -6.25 12.07 -1.49
CA ALA A 129 -6.20 13.45 -1.02
C ALA A 129 -5.20 13.62 0.14
N GLU A 130 -5.19 12.69 1.09
CA GLU A 130 -4.29 12.76 2.24
C GLU A 130 -2.83 12.49 1.83
N PHE A 131 -2.58 11.57 0.89
CA PHE A 131 -1.26 11.40 0.30
C PHE A 131 -0.75 12.70 -0.33
N LEU A 132 -1.60 13.38 -1.11
CA LEU A 132 -1.21 14.64 -1.77
C LEU A 132 -0.85 15.73 -0.76
N ILE A 133 -1.47 15.73 0.40
CA ILE A 133 -1.13 16.66 1.48
C ILE A 133 0.19 16.29 2.15
N GLN A 134 0.32 15.05 2.63
CA GLN A 134 1.45 14.63 3.46
C GLN A 134 2.74 14.44 2.66
N MET A 135 2.66 14.07 1.38
CA MET A 135 3.85 13.88 0.55
C MET A 135 4.67 15.16 0.34
N LYS A 136 4.09 16.32 0.62
CA LYS A 136 4.79 17.61 0.56
C LYS A 136 5.74 17.80 1.73
N ASN A 137 5.61 17.01 2.79
CA ASN A 137 6.48 17.10 3.94
C ASN A 137 7.89 16.63 3.55
N PRO A 138 8.95 17.44 3.76
CA PRO A 138 10.30 17.10 3.34
C PRO A 138 10.84 15.78 3.87
N GLN A 139 10.35 15.29 5.01
CA GLN A 139 10.82 14.03 5.57
C GLN A 139 10.53 12.82 4.66
N TYR A 140 9.57 12.95 3.74
CA TYR A 140 9.19 11.87 2.81
C TYR A 140 9.81 12.04 1.42
N GLN A 141 10.69 13.04 1.25
CA GLN A 141 11.31 13.32 -0.04
C GLN A 141 12.81 13.03 0.01
N ILE A 142 13.34 12.45 -1.07
CA ILE A 142 14.78 12.31 -1.29
C ILE A 142 15.11 13.09 -2.56
N ASP A 143 16.12 13.92 -2.46
CA ASP A 143 16.62 14.72 -3.58
C ASP A 143 17.34 13.86 -4.62
#